data_ebf385b1172c2437830a837068f896c0
#
_entry.id   ebf385b1172c2437830a837068f896c0
#
_cell.length_a   1.000
_cell.length_b   1.000
_cell.length_c   1.000
_cell.angle_alpha   90.00
_cell.angle_beta   90.00
_cell.angle_gamma   90.00
#
_symmetry.space_group_name_H-M   'P 1'
#
loop_
_entity.id
_entity.type
_entity.pdbx_description
1 polymer ?
#
loop_
_entity_poly.entity_id
_entity_poly.type
_entity_poly.pdbx_seq_one_letter_code
_entity_poly.pdbx_strand_id
1 'polypeptide(L)'
;FLLQLYTNGTLFTKAVIERLQQMPPFTIDISCHSVTEEPFDWFTQVPGSFRAFVRGLELLRDSGLPLTLKTKAMNWNRDEMPVIRQFVESFGQEFGFTTSLSPRLNGDLSSLTYRVAPEDDVALRANQQATDTDEERCGKASELLPPTTNRLFRCGCGTNTIHISAWGELGTCTLQYERRVSLRAHALADAIEMLFREIRGLRYQGESPCRTCEVHTFCDKKPSDARWECGTAEAPIPYDCDVALARAQSVLHQTLIHPLRRSHKEVGTHHD
;
A
#
# COMPACT_ATOMS: atom_id res chain seq x y z
N PHE A 1 -18.25 -9.99 -12.85
CA PHE A 1 -16.95 -9.58 -12.29
C PHE A 1 -16.45 -8.36 -13.06
N LEU A 2 -15.84 -7.40 -12.34
CA LEU A 2 -15.00 -6.35 -12.92
C LEU A 2 -13.56 -6.85 -12.86
N LEU A 3 -12.96 -7.13 -14.02
CA LEU A 3 -11.58 -7.62 -14.09
C LEU A 3 -10.61 -6.44 -14.16
N GLN A 4 -9.70 -6.36 -13.22
CA GLN A 4 -8.59 -5.42 -13.20
C GLN A 4 -7.28 -6.18 -13.41
N LEU A 5 -6.52 -5.78 -14.43
CA LEU A 5 -5.25 -6.42 -14.77
C LEU A 5 -4.08 -5.56 -14.30
N TYR A 6 -3.22 -6.11 -13.44
CA TYR A 6 -1.98 -5.45 -13.00
C TYR A 6 -0.79 -6.00 -13.78
N THR A 7 0.03 -5.11 -14.35
CA THR A 7 1.19 -5.49 -15.16
C THR A 7 2.29 -4.42 -15.13
N ASN A 8 3.51 -4.79 -15.49
CA ASN A 8 4.60 -3.84 -15.74
C ASN A 8 4.57 -3.27 -17.18
N GLY A 9 3.69 -3.75 -18.04
CA GLY A 9 3.50 -3.25 -19.41
C GLY A 9 4.54 -3.67 -20.45
N THR A 10 5.61 -4.38 -20.05
CA THR A 10 6.77 -4.61 -20.93
C THR A 10 6.54 -5.69 -22.01
N LEU A 11 5.52 -6.54 -21.84
CA LEU A 11 5.27 -7.69 -22.72
C LEU A 11 4.05 -7.51 -23.65
N PHE A 12 3.51 -6.31 -23.76
CA PHE A 12 2.42 -6.07 -24.71
C PHE A 12 2.91 -6.21 -26.15
N THR A 13 2.15 -6.96 -26.92
CA THR A 13 2.29 -7.13 -28.38
C THR A 13 0.94 -6.86 -29.03
N LYS A 14 0.91 -6.64 -30.35
CA LYS A 14 -0.34 -6.46 -31.10
C LYS A 14 -1.30 -7.62 -30.84
N ALA A 15 -0.82 -8.87 -30.85
CA ALA A 15 -1.64 -10.04 -30.61
C ALA A 15 -2.25 -10.06 -29.20
N VAL A 16 -1.51 -9.63 -28.17
CA VAL A 16 -2.04 -9.49 -26.81
C VAL A 16 -3.11 -8.40 -26.75
N ILE A 17 -2.88 -7.26 -27.39
CA ILE A 17 -3.85 -6.16 -27.46
C ILE A 17 -5.13 -6.60 -28.15
N GLU A 18 -5.04 -7.24 -29.31
CA GLU A 18 -6.20 -7.77 -30.05
C GLU A 18 -7.01 -8.77 -29.21
N ARG A 19 -6.30 -9.60 -28.41
CA ARG A 19 -6.98 -10.53 -27.50
C ARG A 19 -7.70 -9.82 -26.36
N LEU A 20 -7.08 -8.77 -25.78
CA LEU A 20 -7.69 -7.97 -24.74
C LEU A 20 -8.89 -7.14 -25.26
N GLN A 21 -8.84 -6.68 -26.52
CA GLN A 21 -9.97 -6.00 -27.17
C GLN A 21 -11.18 -6.91 -27.36
N GLN A 22 -10.98 -8.22 -27.58
CA GLN A 22 -12.07 -9.20 -27.66
C GLN A 22 -12.78 -9.43 -26.30
N MET A 23 -12.06 -9.31 -25.19
CA MET A 23 -12.56 -9.44 -23.83
C MET A 23 -11.91 -8.35 -22.94
N PRO A 24 -12.37 -7.10 -23.06
CA PRO A 24 -11.72 -5.99 -22.39
C PRO A 24 -11.84 -6.10 -20.87
N PRO A 25 -10.75 -5.92 -20.14
CA PRO A 25 -10.81 -5.78 -18.69
C PRO A 25 -11.46 -4.44 -18.32
N PHE A 26 -11.90 -4.32 -17.07
CA PHE A 26 -12.40 -3.05 -16.53
C PHE A 26 -11.31 -1.98 -16.52
N THR A 27 -10.08 -2.35 -16.17
CA THR A 27 -8.88 -1.50 -16.28
C THR A 27 -7.62 -2.34 -16.39
N ILE A 28 -6.58 -1.74 -17.01
CA ILE A 28 -5.21 -2.27 -17.06
C ILE A 28 -4.33 -1.31 -16.28
N ASP A 29 -3.93 -1.73 -15.08
CA ASP A 29 -3.06 -0.94 -14.20
C ASP A 29 -1.61 -1.26 -14.47
N ILE A 30 -0.85 -0.26 -14.87
CA ILE A 30 0.57 -0.39 -15.22
C ILE A 30 1.43 0.37 -14.22
N SER A 31 2.46 -0.31 -13.72
CA SER A 31 3.43 0.30 -12.82
C SER A 31 4.31 1.31 -13.58
N CYS A 32 4.31 2.56 -13.14
CA CYS A 32 5.12 3.65 -13.67
C CYS A 32 5.89 4.30 -12.51
N HIS A 33 7.13 3.86 -12.29
CA HIS A 33 7.95 4.33 -11.16
C HIS A 33 9.05 5.30 -11.57
N SER A 34 9.31 5.47 -12.86
CA SER A 34 10.18 6.45 -13.49
C SER A 34 9.74 6.67 -14.92
N VAL A 35 10.10 7.79 -15.52
CA VAL A 35 9.89 8.13 -16.94
C VAL A 35 11.21 8.39 -17.65
N THR A 36 12.32 8.01 -17.03
CA THR A 36 13.68 8.13 -17.53
C THR A 36 14.31 6.74 -17.64
N GLU A 37 15.00 6.46 -18.77
CA GLU A 37 15.50 5.10 -19.11
C GLU A 37 16.46 4.55 -18.06
N GLU A 38 17.47 5.31 -17.66
CA GLU A 38 18.50 4.84 -16.74
C GLU A 38 17.93 4.50 -15.34
N PRO A 39 17.17 5.36 -14.63
CA PRO A 39 16.54 5.01 -13.36
C PRO A 39 15.54 3.86 -13.45
N PHE A 40 14.78 3.79 -14.55
CA PHE A 40 13.79 2.72 -14.74
C PHE A 40 14.47 1.36 -14.89
N ASP A 41 15.47 1.26 -15.79
CA ASP A 41 16.22 0.03 -16.03
C ASP A 41 17.03 -0.39 -14.79
N TRP A 42 17.60 0.60 -14.07
CA TRP A 42 18.26 0.33 -12.79
C TRP A 42 17.31 -0.26 -11.76
N PHE A 43 16.13 0.31 -11.60
CA PHE A 43 15.15 -0.17 -10.60
C PHE A 43 14.60 -1.56 -10.95
N THR A 44 14.30 -1.80 -12.22
CA THR A 44 13.78 -3.11 -12.69
C THR A 44 14.86 -4.17 -12.77
N GLN A 45 16.14 -3.79 -12.75
CA GLN A 45 17.30 -4.66 -12.98
C GLN A 45 17.29 -5.35 -14.35
N VAL A 46 16.60 -4.74 -15.34
CA VAL A 46 16.46 -5.28 -16.71
C VAL A 46 16.80 -4.20 -17.72
N PRO A 47 17.99 -4.22 -18.33
CA PRO A 47 18.35 -3.27 -19.39
C PRO A 47 17.35 -3.29 -20.56
N GLY A 48 16.90 -2.11 -21.00
CA GLY A 48 15.92 -1.94 -22.06
C GLY A 48 14.46 -2.14 -21.62
N SER A 49 14.20 -2.35 -20.34
CA SER A 49 12.84 -2.48 -19.81
C SER A 49 12.04 -1.18 -19.97
N PHE A 50 12.67 -0.01 -19.86
CA PHE A 50 12.03 1.27 -20.12
C PHE A 50 11.50 1.37 -21.55
N ARG A 51 12.32 1.02 -22.55
CA ARG A 51 11.89 1.01 -23.95
C ARG A 51 10.75 0.02 -24.20
N ALA A 52 10.79 -1.14 -23.53
CA ALA A 52 9.71 -2.11 -23.61
C ALA A 52 8.41 -1.59 -22.96
N PHE A 53 8.52 -0.91 -21.82
CA PHE A 53 7.42 -0.25 -21.14
C PHE A 53 6.77 0.84 -22.02
N VAL A 54 7.56 1.77 -22.56
CA VAL A 54 7.05 2.85 -23.43
C VAL A 54 6.33 2.26 -24.63
N ARG A 55 6.94 1.28 -25.33
CA ARG A 55 6.29 0.59 -26.46
C ARG A 55 4.97 -0.07 -26.07
N GLY A 56 4.91 -0.69 -24.88
CA GLY A 56 3.68 -1.29 -24.36
C GLY A 56 2.58 -0.25 -24.08
N LEU A 57 2.96 0.91 -23.55
CA LEU A 57 2.03 2.04 -23.31
C LEU A 57 1.49 2.61 -24.63
N GLU A 58 2.34 2.78 -25.64
CA GLU A 58 1.92 3.26 -26.97
C GLU A 58 0.87 2.31 -27.58
N LEU A 59 1.15 1.00 -27.56
CA LEU A 59 0.19 -0.01 -28.05
C LEU A 59 -1.15 0.06 -27.31
N LEU A 60 -1.14 0.25 -26.00
CA LEU A 60 -2.38 0.36 -25.20
C LEU A 60 -3.12 1.66 -25.48
N ARG A 61 -2.42 2.79 -25.53
CA ARG A 61 -3.04 4.08 -25.85
C ARG A 61 -3.75 4.03 -27.22
N ASP A 62 -3.09 3.48 -28.22
CA ASP A 62 -3.61 3.40 -29.58
C ASP A 62 -4.76 2.37 -29.71
N SER A 63 -4.89 1.46 -28.76
CA SER A 63 -5.92 0.42 -28.73
C SER A 63 -7.30 0.87 -28.21
N GLY A 64 -7.36 1.99 -27.46
CA GLY A 64 -8.56 2.43 -26.75
C GLY A 64 -8.94 1.59 -25.53
N LEU A 65 -8.09 0.65 -25.10
CA LEU A 65 -8.32 -0.11 -23.87
C LEU A 65 -8.16 0.78 -22.61
N PRO A 66 -8.94 0.52 -21.55
CA PRO A 66 -8.87 1.30 -20.32
C PRO A 66 -7.52 1.07 -19.62
N LEU A 67 -6.75 2.13 -19.46
CA LEU A 67 -5.40 2.15 -18.91
C LEU A 67 -5.34 3.04 -17.68
N THR A 68 -4.65 2.60 -16.64
CA THR A 68 -4.30 3.43 -15.47
C THR A 68 -2.82 3.28 -15.15
N LEU A 69 -2.12 4.39 -14.97
CA LEU A 69 -0.72 4.41 -14.53
C LEU A 69 -0.66 4.49 -13.01
N LYS A 70 0.04 3.56 -12.37
CA LYS A 70 0.19 3.46 -10.92
C LYS A 70 1.63 3.76 -10.51
N THR A 71 1.81 4.72 -9.62
CA THR A 71 3.13 5.14 -9.15
C THR A 71 3.30 4.82 -7.67
N LYS A 72 4.50 4.34 -7.32
CA LYS A 72 4.98 4.34 -5.94
C LYS A 72 6.06 5.39 -5.79
N ALA A 73 5.86 6.30 -4.84
CA ALA A 73 6.91 7.22 -4.44
C ALA A 73 7.87 6.51 -3.49
N MET A 74 9.13 6.53 -3.84
CA MET A 74 10.24 5.93 -3.12
C MET A 74 11.37 6.96 -2.97
N ASN A 75 12.30 6.72 -2.06
CA ASN A 75 13.38 7.67 -1.80
C ASN A 75 14.25 8.00 -3.03
N TRP A 76 14.38 7.06 -3.98
CA TRP A 76 15.19 7.23 -5.17
C TRP A 76 14.46 7.98 -6.32
N ASN A 77 13.10 7.95 -6.37
CA ASN A 77 12.33 8.60 -7.44
C ASN A 77 11.51 9.81 -6.96
N ARG A 78 11.64 10.21 -5.68
CA ARG A 78 10.85 11.30 -5.11
C ARG A 78 11.02 12.63 -5.88
N ASP A 79 12.23 12.90 -6.31
CA ASP A 79 12.56 14.13 -7.03
C ASP A 79 12.06 14.10 -8.49
N GLU A 80 11.79 12.90 -9.04
CA GLU A 80 11.19 12.69 -10.37
C GLU A 80 9.65 12.78 -10.34
N MET A 81 9.01 12.78 -9.18
CA MET A 81 7.55 12.75 -9.05
C MET A 81 6.82 13.86 -9.85
N PRO A 82 7.32 15.11 -9.95
CA PRO A 82 6.69 16.13 -10.79
C PRO A 82 6.71 15.76 -12.28
N VAL A 83 7.79 15.16 -12.77
CA VAL A 83 7.92 14.72 -14.18
C VAL A 83 7.06 13.50 -14.46
N ILE A 84 7.00 12.54 -13.51
CA ILE A 84 6.10 11.39 -13.58
C ILE A 84 4.64 11.87 -13.63
N ARG A 85 4.26 12.88 -12.83
CA ARG A 85 2.94 13.49 -12.87
C ARG A 85 2.60 14.00 -14.27
N GLN A 86 3.46 14.84 -14.85
CA GLN A 86 3.25 15.37 -16.19
C GLN A 86 3.09 14.27 -17.23
N PHE A 87 3.89 13.22 -17.10
CA PHE A 87 3.81 12.06 -17.99
C PHE A 87 2.45 11.35 -17.85
N VAL A 88 1.99 11.06 -16.62
CA VAL A 88 0.69 10.41 -16.37
C VAL A 88 -0.46 11.28 -16.89
N GLU A 89 -0.42 12.58 -16.62
CA GLU A 89 -1.43 13.55 -17.07
C GLU A 89 -1.46 13.68 -18.62
N SER A 90 -0.32 13.47 -19.31
CA SER A 90 -0.27 13.43 -20.77
C SER A 90 -1.06 12.27 -21.41
N PHE A 91 -1.38 11.24 -20.61
CA PHE A 91 -2.31 10.16 -21.00
C PHE A 91 -3.77 10.46 -20.63
N GLY A 92 -4.09 11.71 -20.23
CA GLY A 92 -5.45 12.11 -19.83
C GLY A 92 -5.91 11.50 -18.50
N GLN A 93 -4.98 11.13 -17.62
CA GLN A 93 -5.27 10.48 -16.35
C GLN A 93 -4.96 11.41 -15.16
N GLU A 94 -5.71 11.26 -14.07
CA GLU A 94 -5.32 11.84 -12.80
C GLU A 94 -4.05 11.17 -12.26
N PHE A 95 -3.14 11.98 -11.75
CA PHE A 95 -1.95 11.48 -11.10
C PHE A 95 -2.22 11.11 -9.65
N GLY A 96 -1.97 9.84 -9.31
CA GLY A 96 -2.01 9.34 -7.94
C GLY A 96 -0.77 8.49 -7.63
N PHE A 97 -0.34 8.50 -6.38
CA PHE A 97 0.76 7.68 -5.91
C PHE A 97 0.50 7.09 -4.53
N THR A 98 1.31 6.12 -4.14
CA THR A 98 1.40 5.59 -2.77
C THR A 98 2.84 5.52 -2.31
N THR A 99 3.08 5.79 -1.03
CA THR A 99 4.40 5.67 -0.38
C THR A 99 4.57 4.36 0.40
N SER A 100 3.47 3.59 0.55
CA SER A 100 3.47 2.35 1.33
C SER A 100 4.31 1.25 0.66
N LEU A 101 5.36 0.81 1.33
CA LEU A 101 6.19 -0.34 0.95
C LEU A 101 6.12 -1.41 2.04
N SER A 102 5.85 -2.63 1.62
CA SER A 102 5.79 -3.81 2.48
C SER A 102 7.02 -4.70 2.29
N PRO A 103 7.35 -5.55 3.25
CA PRO A 103 8.32 -6.63 3.07
C PRO A 103 8.01 -7.48 1.84
N ARG A 104 9.04 -8.09 1.27
CA ARG A 104 8.85 -9.07 0.19
C ARG A 104 8.11 -10.30 0.70
N LEU A 105 7.46 -11.00 -0.21
CA LEU A 105 6.64 -12.17 0.12
C LEU A 105 7.41 -13.36 0.71
N ASN A 106 8.73 -13.35 0.63
CA ASN A 106 9.63 -14.32 1.26
C ASN A 106 10.18 -13.86 2.61
N GLY A 107 9.72 -12.71 3.14
CA GLY A 107 10.17 -12.11 4.39
C GLY A 107 11.43 -11.23 4.27
N ASP A 108 11.99 -11.06 3.07
CA ASP A 108 13.11 -10.15 2.84
C ASP A 108 12.66 -8.69 3.04
N LEU A 109 13.39 -7.97 3.88
CA LEU A 109 13.10 -6.58 4.25
C LEU A 109 13.80 -5.55 3.35
N SER A 110 14.58 -5.98 2.35
CA SER A 110 15.37 -5.08 1.50
C SER A 110 14.52 -4.04 0.75
N SER A 111 13.25 -4.35 0.45
CA SER A 111 12.30 -3.40 -0.15
C SER A 111 12.05 -2.16 0.73
N LEU A 112 12.20 -2.29 2.04
CA LEU A 112 11.92 -1.22 3.00
C LEU A 112 12.99 -0.11 2.98
N THR A 113 14.18 -0.40 2.44
CA THR A 113 15.24 0.59 2.27
C THR A 113 14.88 1.68 1.27
N TYR A 114 13.85 1.45 0.45
CA TYR A 114 13.32 2.42 -0.51
C TYR A 114 12.19 3.30 0.05
N ARG A 115 11.83 3.18 1.30
CA ARG A 115 10.84 4.04 1.93
C ARG A 115 11.30 5.51 1.89
N VAL A 116 10.37 6.41 1.61
CA VAL A 116 10.62 7.86 1.74
C VAL A 116 10.73 8.25 3.22
N ALA A 117 11.42 9.33 3.53
CA ALA A 117 11.39 9.88 4.89
C ALA A 117 9.96 10.36 5.24
N PRO A 118 9.56 10.35 6.54
CA PRO A 118 8.23 10.82 6.94
C PRO A 118 7.91 12.23 6.48
N GLU A 119 8.89 13.11 6.46
CA GLU A 119 8.77 14.50 6.01
C GLU A 119 8.53 14.58 4.50
N ASP A 120 9.20 13.72 3.73
CA ASP A 120 9.02 13.60 2.29
C ASP A 120 7.62 13.07 1.94
N ASP A 121 7.07 12.12 2.73
CA ASP A 121 5.69 11.64 2.54
C ASP A 121 4.68 12.80 2.68
N VAL A 122 4.84 13.65 3.69
CA VAL A 122 4.00 14.82 3.89
C VAL A 122 4.16 15.82 2.75
N ALA A 123 5.40 16.14 2.36
CA ALA A 123 5.69 17.10 1.29
C ALA A 123 5.12 16.65 -0.06
N LEU A 124 5.25 15.36 -0.40
CA LEU A 124 4.69 14.78 -1.62
C LEU A 124 3.16 14.88 -1.64
N ARG A 125 2.50 14.62 -0.51
CA ARG A 125 1.03 14.70 -0.39
C ARG A 125 0.52 16.13 -0.45
N ALA A 126 1.22 17.08 0.13
CA ALA A 126 0.86 18.51 0.05
C ALA A 126 0.85 19.03 -1.40
N ASN A 127 1.65 18.43 -2.28
CA ASN A 127 1.72 18.75 -3.70
C ASN A 127 0.74 17.95 -4.58
N GLN A 128 0.01 17.00 -3.99
CA GLN A 128 -1.04 16.27 -4.66
C GLN A 128 -2.33 17.06 -4.57
N GLN A 129 -2.95 17.37 -5.71
CA GLN A 129 -4.34 17.84 -5.67
C GLN A 129 -5.16 16.70 -5.07
N ALA A 130 -5.91 17.02 -4.03
CA ALA A 130 -6.65 16.04 -3.28
C ALA A 130 -7.50 15.17 -4.20
N THR A 131 -7.14 13.89 -4.28
CA THR A 131 -8.07 12.88 -4.77
C THR A 131 -8.92 12.46 -3.57
N ASP A 132 -10.22 12.32 -3.75
CA ASP A 132 -11.24 12.03 -2.70
C ASP A 132 -10.83 10.94 -1.69
N THR A 133 -9.95 10.02 -2.06
CA THR A 133 -9.52 8.92 -1.19
C THR A 133 -8.55 9.31 -0.06
N ASP A 134 -7.71 10.31 -0.27
CA ASP A 134 -6.79 10.81 0.76
C ASP A 134 -7.44 11.91 1.61
N GLU A 135 -8.29 12.76 1.01
CA GLU A 135 -9.14 13.69 1.75
C GLU A 135 -10.21 12.97 2.59
N GLU A 136 -10.80 11.88 2.09
CA GLU A 136 -11.73 11.08 2.89
C GLU A 136 -11.04 10.39 4.09
N ARG A 137 -9.77 10.01 3.98
CA ARG A 137 -9.01 9.45 5.09
C ARG A 137 -8.49 10.50 6.06
N CYS A 138 -7.94 11.60 5.56
CA CYS A 138 -7.38 12.68 6.38
C CYS A 138 -8.42 13.75 6.74
N GLY A 139 -9.36 14.09 5.86
CA GLY A 139 -10.36 15.14 6.08
C GLY A 139 -11.45 14.77 7.07
N LYS A 140 -11.66 13.47 7.34
CA LYS A 140 -12.54 13.01 8.44
C LYS A 140 -11.85 12.97 9.80
N ALA A 141 -10.53 13.12 9.86
CA ALA A 141 -9.77 13.16 11.11
C ALA A 141 -9.59 14.60 11.58
N SER A 142 -10.70 15.30 11.86
CA SER A 142 -10.66 16.61 12.51
C SER A 142 -10.21 16.55 13.96
N GLU A 143 -10.14 15.35 14.54
CA GLU A 143 -9.81 15.11 15.94
C GLU A 143 -8.93 13.86 16.10
N LEU A 144 -8.02 13.92 17.08
CA LEU A 144 -7.24 12.75 17.51
C LEU A 144 -8.13 11.87 18.37
N LEU A 145 -8.52 10.72 17.85
CA LEU A 145 -9.37 9.78 18.58
C LEU A 145 -8.69 8.40 18.66
N PRO A 146 -8.70 7.76 19.83
CA PRO A 146 -8.23 6.39 19.94
C PRO A 146 -9.15 5.43 19.16
N PRO A 147 -8.64 4.26 18.75
CA PRO A 147 -9.47 3.27 18.07
C PRO A 147 -10.67 2.83 18.92
N THR A 148 -11.84 2.77 18.30
CA THR A 148 -13.09 2.33 18.94
C THR A 148 -13.20 0.81 19.12
N THR A 149 -12.23 0.05 18.59
CA THR A 149 -12.26 -1.41 18.59
C THR A 149 -10.89 -2.02 18.90
N ASN A 150 -10.89 -3.13 19.64
CA ASN A 150 -9.69 -3.92 19.92
C ASN A 150 -9.34 -4.92 18.82
N ARG A 151 -9.91 -4.77 17.59
CA ARG A 151 -9.59 -5.65 16.46
C ARG A 151 -8.15 -5.48 16.03
N LEU A 152 -7.46 -6.61 15.77
CA LEU A 152 -6.09 -6.58 15.24
C LEU A 152 -6.08 -6.09 13.79
N PHE A 153 -6.94 -6.65 12.93
CA PHE A 153 -7.09 -6.24 11.54
C PHE A 153 -8.19 -5.18 11.42
N ARG A 154 -7.81 -3.95 11.03
CA ARG A 154 -8.71 -2.82 10.77
C ARG A 154 -8.84 -2.48 9.27
N CYS A 155 -8.06 -3.16 8.43
CA CYS A 155 -8.12 -3.07 6.96
C CYS A 155 -9.24 -3.97 6.39
N GLY A 156 -9.31 -4.11 5.06
CA GLY A 156 -10.25 -4.97 4.35
C GLY A 156 -10.12 -6.48 4.63
N CYS A 157 -9.02 -6.91 5.28
CA CYS A 157 -8.80 -8.33 5.61
C CYS A 157 -9.93 -8.88 6.48
N GLY A 158 -10.52 -9.99 6.02
CA GLY A 158 -11.65 -10.65 6.70
C GLY A 158 -12.97 -9.88 6.59
N THR A 159 -13.05 -8.85 5.73
CA THR A 159 -14.25 -8.03 5.53
C THR A 159 -14.71 -8.03 4.07
N ASN A 160 -13.87 -7.57 3.16
CA ASN A 160 -14.22 -7.36 1.76
C ASN A 160 -13.10 -7.70 0.78
N THR A 161 -11.98 -8.26 1.26
CA THR A 161 -10.85 -8.66 0.41
C THR A 161 -10.52 -10.13 0.57
N ILE A 162 -10.26 -10.77 -0.56
CA ILE A 162 -9.69 -12.12 -0.63
C ILE A 162 -8.51 -12.12 -1.60
N HIS A 163 -7.62 -13.07 -1.39
CA HIS A 163 -6.52 -13.39 -2.29
C HIS A 163 -6.49 -14.88 -2.56
N ILE A 164 -6.44 -15.26 -3.82
CA ILE A 164 -6.27 -16.65 -4.22
C ILE A 164 -4.90 -16.79 -4.86
N SER A 165 -4.05 -17.63 -4.27
CA SER A 165 -2.72 -17.90 -4.83
C SER A 165 -2.80 -18.77 -6.08
N ALA A 166 -1.69 -18.82 -6.85
CA ALA A 166 -1.58 -19.71 -8.02
C ALA A 166 -1.70 -21.20 -7.66
N TRP A 167 -1.55 -21.56 -6.40
CA TRP A 167 -1.66 -22.94 -5.90
C TRP A 167 -3.05 -23.28 -5.34
N GLY A 168 -4.01 -22.35 -5.45
CA GLY A 168 -5.38 -22.56 -4.96
C GLY A 168 -5.54 -22.36 -3.45
N GLU A 169 -4.70 -21.53 -2.84
CA GLU A 169 -4.81 -21.17 -1.44
C GLU A 169 -5.54 -19.85 -1.27
N LEU A 170 -6.62 -19.83 -0.52
CA LEU A 170 -7.37 -18.64 -0.17
C LEU A 170 -6.76 -17.96 1.05
N GLY A 171 -6.49 -16.68 0.96
CA GLY A 171 -6.10 -15.77 2.03
C GLY A 171 -6.92 -14.49 2.01
N THR A 172 -6.73 -13.59 2.96
CA THR A 172 -7.41 -12.27 2.98
C THR A 172 -6.65 -11.21 2.21
N CYS A 173 -5.33 -11.34 2.05
CA CYS A 173 -4.50 -10.52 1.17
C CYS A 173 -3.18 -11.23 0.86
N THR A 174 -2.38 -10.66 -0.04
CA THR A 174 -1.08 -11.22 -0.43
C THR A 174 -0.09 -11.29 0.73
N LEU A 175 -0.14 -10.35 1.67
CA LEU A 175 0.81 -10.23 2.78
C LEU A 175 0.47 -11.13 3.98
N GLN A 176 -0.78 -11.59 4.08
CA GLN A 176 -1.22 -12.43 5.18
C GLN A 176 -0.98 -13.92 4.84
N TYR A 177 0.10 -14.50 5.36
CA TYR A 177 0.50 -15.88 5.07
C TYR A 177 0.05 -16.91 6.07
N GLU A 178 -0.08 -16.53 7.34
CA GLU A 178 -0.26 -17.47 8.45
C GLU A 178 -1.60 -18.18 8.40
N ARG A 179 -2.58 -17.58 7.71
CA ARG A 179 -3.95 -18.10 7.64
C ARG A 179 -4.37 -18.23 6.19
N ARG A 180 -4.37 -19.48 5.73
CA ARG A 180 -4.75 -19.86 4.38
C ARG A 180 -5.70 -21.04 4.44
N VAL A 181 -6.64 -21.09 3.51
CA VAL A 181 -7.59 -22.20 3.35
C VAL A 181 -7.42 -22.77 1.94
N SER A 182 -7.19 -24.07 1.84
CA SER A 182 -7.02 -24.73 0.54
C SER A 182 -8.36 -24.87 -0.17
N LEU A 183 -8.48 -24.30 -1.36
CA LEU A 183 -9.64 -24.46 -2.25
C LEU A 183 -9.71 -25.83 -2.93
N ARG A 184 -8.70 -26.68 -2.72
CA ARG A 184 -8.76 -28.08 -3.13
C ARG A 184 -9.57 -28.94 -2.15
N ALA A 185 -9.68 -28.49 -0.89
CA ALA A 185 -10.36 -29.19 0.18
C ALA A 185 -11.71 -28.57 0.56
N HIS A 186 -11.95 -27.31 0.22
CA HIS A 186 -13.15 -26.57 0.61
C HIS A 186 -13.77 -25.82 -0.57
N ALA A 187 -15.09 -25.73 -0.61
CA ALA A 187 -15.78 -24.83 -1.53
C ALA A 187 -15.44 -23.37 -1.23
N LEU A 188 -15.43 -22.52 -2.23
CA LEU A 188 -15.00 -21.11 -2.09
C LEU A 188 -15.82 -20.36 -1.02
N ALA A 189 -17.14 -20.55 -0.99
CA ALA A 189 -18.01 -19.88 -0.02
C ALA A 189 -17.66 -20.29 1.43
N ASP A 190 -17.50 -21.57 1.68
CA ASP A 190 -17.15 -22.12 3.01
C ASP A 190 -15.76 -21.63 3.44
N ALA A 191 -14.80 -21.65 2.52
CA ALA A 191 -13.44 -21.19 2.77
C ALA A 191 -13.40 -19.70 3.12
N ILE A 192 -14.19 -18.86 2.44
CA ILE A 192 -14.34 -17.42 2.76
C ILE A 192 -14.95 -17.26 4.16
N GLU A 193 -16.02 -17.96 4.47
CA GLU A 193 -16.69 -17.84 5.77
C GLU A 193 -15.75 -18.25 6.92
N MET A 194 -15.05 -19.38 6.78
CA MET A 194 -14.08 -19.86 7.76
C MET A 194 -12.99 -18.83 8.00
N LEU A 195 -12.34 -18.37 6.93
CA LEU A 195 -11.23 -17.43 6.99
C LEU A 195 -11.65 -16.07 7.54
N PHE A 196 -12.80 -15.55 7.10
CA PHE A 196 -13.30 -14.25 7.55
C PHE A 196 -13.70 -14.28 9.01
N ARG A 197 -14.33 -15.34 9.49
CA ARG A 197 -14.67 -15.53 10.91
C ARG A 197 -13.40 -15.51 11.76
N GLU A 198 -12.38 -16.25 11.34
CA GLU A 198 -11.09 -16.30 12.04
C GLU A 198 -10.44 -14.91 12.12
N ILE A 199 -10.23 -14.25 10.99
CA ILE A 199 -9.54 -12.94 10.92
C ILE A 199 -10.31 -11.86 11.68
N ARG A 200 -11.64 -11.80 11.54
CA ARG A 200 -12.47 -10.84 12.29
C ARG A 200 -12.45 -11.11 13.80
N GLY A 201 -12.22 -12.35 14.18
CA GLY A 201 -12.10 -12.78 15.59
C GLY A 201 -10.81 -12.32 16.24
N LEU A 202 -9.76 -11.98 15.49
CA LEU A 202 -8.47 -11.61 16.05
C LEU A 202 -8.54 -10.27 16.79
N ARG A 203 -7.98 -10.27 17.99
CA ARG A 203 -7.89 -9.11 18.87
C ARG A 203 -6.45 -8.93 19.31
N TYR A 204 -6.09 -7.72 19.68
CA TYR A 204 -4.87 -7.50 20.44
C TYR A 204 -4.94 -8.27 21.76
N GLN A 205 -3.94 -9.07 22.04
CA GLN A 205 -3.82 -9.86 23.27
C GLN A 205 -2.88 -9.19 24.27
N GLY A 206 -1.84 -8.50 23.74
CA GLY A 206 -0.85 -7.81 24.54
C GLY A 206 -1.17 -6.31 24.75
N GLU A 207 -0.29 -5.65 25.48
CA GLU A 207 -0.32 -4.20 25.72
C GLU A 207 0.35 -3.43 24.57
N SER A 208 -0.17 -3.59 23.36
CA SER A 208 0.33 -2.83 22.22
C SER A 208 -0.13 -1.37 22.29
N PRO A 209 0.77 -0.38 22.11
CA PRO A 209 0.38 1.03 22.06
C PRO A 209 -0.55 1.34 20.86
N CYS A 210 -0.59 0.49 19.84
CA CYS A 210 -1.53 0.61 18.73
C CYS A 210 -3.00 0.49 19.14
N ARG A 211 -3.30 -0.08 20.32
CA ARG A 211 -4.68 -0.24 20.84
C ARG A 211 -5.33 1.10 21.16
N THR A 212 -4.55 2.06 21.63
CA THR A 212 -5.01 3.37 22.12
C THR A 212 -4.38 4.53 21.36
N CYS A 213 -3.78 4.26 20.19
CA CYS A 213 -3.06 5.27 19.42
C CYS A 213 -4.03 6.30 18.83
N GLU A 214 -3.94 7.54 19.25
CA GLU A 214 -4.79 8.64 18.80
C GLU A 214 -4.55 9.02 17.32
N VAL A 215 -3.32 8.80 16.81
CA VAL A 215 -2.97 9.06 15.40
C VAL A 215 -3.23 7.87 14.47
N HIS A 216 -3.99 6.86 14.92
CA HIS A 216 -4.20 5.63 14.16
C HIS A 216 -4.90 5.84 12.80
N THR A 217 -5.70 6.90 12.65
CA THR A 217 -6.38 7.26 11.40
C THR A 217 -5.42 7.71 10.32
N PHE A 218 -4.24 8.21 10.70
CA PHE A 218 -3.16 8.62 9.82
C PHE A 218 -2.16 7.49 9.53
N CYS A 219 -2.36 6.31 10.15
CA CYS A 219 -1.39 5.21 10.16
C CYS A 219 -1.75 4.12 9.15
N ASP A 220 -0.79 3.77 8.30
CA ASP A 220 -0.93 2.71 7.30
C ASP A 220 -0.46 1.32 7.81
N LYS A 221 -0.15 1.18 9.11
CA LYS A 221 0.31 -0.08 9.69
C LYS A 221 -0.63 -1.24 9.33
N LYS A 222 -0.04 -2.29 8.78
CA LYS A 222 -0.71 -3.56 8.53
C LYS A 222 -0.17 -4.61 9.51
N PRO A 223 -1.04 -5.40 10.18
CA PRO A 223 -0.60 -6.47 11.08
C PRO A 223 0.34 -7.48 10.42
N SER A 224 0.12 -7.77 9.14
CA SER A 224 0.99 -8.67 8.37
C SER A 224 2.39 -8.10 8.17
N ASP A 225 2.52 -6.79 7.88
CA ASP A 225 3.82 -6.14 7.76
C ASP A 225 4.53 -6.11 9.12
N ALA A 226 3.80 -5.76 10.19
CA ALA A 226 4.34 -5.77 11.55
C ALA A 226 4.89 -7.15 11.96
N ARG A 227 4.25 -8.22 11.51
CA ARG A 227 4.74 -9.59 11.75
C ARG A 227 6.11 -9.82 11.15
N TRP A 228 6.34 -9.35 9.92
CA TRP A 228 7.61 -9.48 9.24
C TRP A 228 8.69 -8.52 9.79
N GLU A 229 8.34 -7.27 10.01
CA GLU A 229 9.28 -6.24 10.42
C GLU A 229 9.64 -6.29 11.91
N CYS A 230 8.67 -6.66 12.76
CA CYS A 230 8.78 -6.56 14.22
C CYS A 230 8.54 -7.90 14.94
N GLY A 231 8.38 -9.01 14.21
CA GLY A 231 8.20 -10.35 14.76
C GLY A 231 6.79 -10.67 15.29
N THR A 232 5.92 -9.68 15.45
CA THR A 232 4.52 -9.88 15.88
C THR A 232 3.56 -8.92 15.18
N ALA A 233 2.38 -9.41 14.84
CA ALA A 233 1.33 -8.63 14.19
C ALA A 233 0.82 -7.46 15.04
N GLU A 234 0.99 -7.53 16.36
CA GLU A 234 0.55 -6.49 17.31
C GLU A 234 1.55 -5.35 17.46
N ALA A 235 2.83 -5.56 17.15
CA ALA A 235 3.86 -4.57 17.34
C ALA A 235 3.60 -3.29 16.51
N PRO A 236 3.93 -2.12 17.03
CA PRO A 236 4.04 -0.92 16.23
C PRO A 236 5.22 -1.06 15.26
N ILE A 237 5.05 -0.57 14.04
CA ILE A 237 6.14 -0.40 13.08
C ILE A 237 6.67 1.02 13.27
N PRO A 238 7.93 1.23 13.71
CA PRO A 238 8.45 2.56 14.02
C PRO A 238 8.28 3.54 12.86
N TYR A 239 8.62 3.13 11.64
CA TYR A 239 8.44 3.93 10.44
C TYR A 239 6.98 4.40 10.24
N ASP A 240 6.01 3.49 10.35
CA ASP A 240 4.60 3.83 10.20
C ASP A 240 4.11 4.77 11.32
N CYS A 241 4.69 4.66 12.50
CA CYS A 241 4.42 5.57 13.61
C CYS A 241 4.92 6.99 13.31
N ASP A 242 6.15 7.11 12.79
CA ASP A 242 6.75 8.40 12.44
C ASP A 242 5.98 9.06 11.28
N VAL A 243 5.62 8.29 10.25
CA VAL A 243 4.79 8.78 9.12
C VAL A 243 3.41 9.23 9.61
N ALA A 244 2.74 8.44 10.44
CA ALA A 244 1.43 8.79 10.98
C ALA A 244 1.48 10.07 11.82
N LEU A 245 2.54 10.23 12.62
CA LEU A 245 2.75 11.43 13.41
C LEU A 245 2.97 12.66 12.53
N ALA A 246 3.85 12.56 11.53
CA ALA A 246 4.14 13.65 10.61
C ALA A 246 2.88 14.08 9.83
N ARG A 247 2.07 13.14 9.35
CA ARG A 247 0.78 13.42 8.69
C ARG A 247 -0.19 14.10 9.63
N ALA A 248 -0.36 13.59 10.86
CA ALA A 248 -1.26 14.17 11.85
C ALA A 248 -0.85 15.60 12.19
N GLN A 249 0.43 15.86 12.41
CA GLN A 249 0.95 17.21 12.68
C GLN A 249 0.70 18.16 11.52
N SER A 250 0.89 17.70 10.28
CA SER A 250 0.65 18.51 9.07
C SER A 250 -0.82 18.89 8.92
N VAL A 251 -1.75 17.95 9.16
CA VAL A 251 -3.20 18.18 8.99
C VAL A 251 -3.78 19.00 10.13
N LEU A 252 -3.36 18.70 11.38
CA LEU A 252 -3.93 19.32 12.58
C LEU A 252 -3.21 20.62 12.97
N HIS A 253 -2.08 20.94 12.32
CA HIS A 253 -1.23 22.11 12.64
C HIS A 253 -0.82 22.17 14.11
N GLN A 254 -0.56 21.00 14.74
CA GLN A 254 -0.23 20.86 16.15
C GLN A 254 1.05 20.03 16.32
N THR A 255 1.85 20.37 17.32
CA THR A 255 2.97 19.53 17.74
C THR A 255 2.45 18.37 18.60
N LEU A 256 2.62 17.14 18.14
CA LEU A 256 2.15 15.93 18.79
C LEU A 256 3.32 15.10 19.30
N ILE A 257 3.11 14.41 20.44
CA ILE A 257 4.08 13.47 20.99
C ILE A 257 3.57 12.06 20.74
N HIS A 258 4.34 11.26 20.00
CA HIS A 258 3.95 9.88 19.72
C HIS A 258 3.92 9.04 21.02
N PRO A 259 2.91 8.16 21.22
CA PRO A 259 2.78 7.33 22.43
C PRO A 259 4.02 6.52 22.80
N LEU A 260 4.79 6.04 21.81
CA LEU A 260 6.04 5.32 22.06
C LEU A 260 7.13 6.18 22.73
N ARG A 261 7.07 7.52 22.61
CA ARG A 261 8.00 8.44 23.28
C ARG A 261 7.50 8.88 24.67
N ARG A 262 6.21 8.73 24.96
CA ARG A 262 5.64 9.02 26.30
C ARG A 262 6.08 7.98 27.33
N SER A 263 6.20 6.71 26.96
CA SER A 263 6.56 5.62 27.87
C SER A 263 8.00 5.71 28.43
N HIS A 264 8.89 6.52 27.82
CA HIS A 264 10.23 6.74 28.34
C HIS A 264 10.37 7.92 29.33
N LYS A 265 9.32 8.75 29.50
CA LYS A 265 9.39 9.92 30.40
C LYS A 265 8.67 9.73 31.75
N GLU A 266 7.82 8.71 31.88
CA GLU A 266 7.04 8.51 33.13
C GLU A 266 7.68 7.52 34.12
N VAL A 267 8.86 6.93 33.79
CA VAL A 267 9.59 6.02 34.72
C VAL A 267 10.68 6.74 35.52
N GLY A 268 10.82 8.02 35.36
CA GLY A 268 11.87 8.80 36.04
C GLY A 268 11.29 9.95 36.85
N THR A 269 10.64 9.71 37.99
CA THR A 269 10.62 10.57 39.20
C THR A 269 9.55 10.07 40.18
N HIS A 270 9.90 9.09 40.96
CA HIS A 270 9.42 8.93 42.36
C HIS A 270 10.54 8.23 43.12
N HIS A 271 11.51 9.00 43.54
CA HIS A 271 12.32 8.78 44.70
C HIS A 271 12.27 10.10 45.49
N ASP A 272 11.42 10.09 46.48
CA ASP A 272 11.71 10.57 47.84
C ASP A 272 10.61 10.11 48.78
#